data_e0da59e187676c524c21ae1e2cac9298
#
_entry.id   e0da59e187676c524c21ae1e2cac9298
#
_cell.length_a   1.000
_cell.length_b   1.000
_cell.length_c   1.000
_cell.angle_alpha   90.00
_cell.angle_beta   90.00
_cell.angle_gamma   90.00
#
_symmetry.space_group_name_H-M   'P 1'
#
loop_
_entity.id
_entity.type
_entity.pdbx_description
1 polymer ?
#
loop_
_entity_poly.entity_id
_entity_poly.type
_entity_poly.pdbx_seq_one_letter_code
_entity_poly.pdbx_strand_id
1 'polypeptide(L)'
;MTTLVASHLTRRFDARVAVDDVSLELVPGEIFALLGPNGAGKTTTLRMLAGLIKPSSGTVHVEGRIGFLTEAPGLWDRLTVERNLIVYARLHGLDNPARAVDEALDLFDIGNRKQDRAAQLSKGLKQRVALARTLLHRPDIVLLDEPTSGLDPESARDVRELILRLRSERRAVLISTHNLDEVERVADRVAVLRARLVALDTPAALRARLFGSRVLVRLARPAAPFADVLKPAFADVRADDRTLSIAVSDVERAAPGIVRALVQAGADVVSVVADEAPLEEVYLRLLEGESP
;
A
#
# COMPACT_ATOMS: atom_id res chain seq x y z
N MET A 1 -13.81 -5.29 -13.88
CA MET A 1 -12.93 -5.64 -15.02
C MET A 1 -11.51 -5.48 -14.52
N THR A 2 -10.65 -6.46 -14.75
CA THR A 2 -9.24 -6.44 -14.32
C THR A 2 -8.42 -5.70 -15.35
N THR A 3 -7.52 -4.80 -14.94
CA THR A 3 -6.68 -4.01 -15.87
C THR A 3 -5.29 -4.59 -16.08
N LEU A 4 -4.81 -5.41 -15.14
CA LEU A 4 -3.53 -6.11 -15.25
C LEU A 4 -3.64 -7.49 -14.58
N VAL A 5 -3.19 -8.52 -15.29
CA VAL A 5 -3.09 -9.89 -14.77
C VAL A 5 -1.67 -10.39 -14.98
N ALA A 6 -1.04 -10.81 -13.91
CA ALA A 6 0.23 -11.51 -13.92
C ALA A 6 0.01 -12.96 -13.48
N SER A 7 0.47 -13.91 -14.29
CA SER A 7 0.28 -15.34 -14.04
C SER A 7 1.63 -16.05 -14.01
N HIS A 8 1.95 -16.67 -12.87
CA HIS A 8 3.11 -17.53 -12.67
C HIS A 8 4.44 -16.89 -13.07
N LEU A 9 4.62 -15.59 -12.71
CA LEU A 9 5.82 -14.84 -13.07
C LEU A 9 7.04 -15.39 -12.34
N THR A 10 8.04 -15.77 -13.10
CA THR A 10 9.36 -16.13 -12.60
C THR A 10 10.42 -15.30 -13.31
N ARG A 11 11.40 -14.79 -12.55
CA ARG A 11 12.59 -14.14 -13.11
C ARG A 11 13.86 -14.66 -12.48
N ARG A 12 14.74 -15.17 -13.32
CA ARG A 12 16.08 -15.63 -12.96
C ARG A 12 17.12 -14.68 -13.56
N PHE A 13 18.13 -14.39 -12.76
CA PHE A 13 19.35 -13.72 -13.21
C PHE A 13 20.50 -14.67 -12.89
N ASP A 14 21.07 -15.29 -13.89
CA ASP A 14 22.04 -16.37 -13.76
C ASP A 14 21.54 -17.47 -12.79
N ALA A 15 22.28 -17.72 -11.70
CA ALA A 15 21.91 -18.69 -10.67
C ALA A 15 20.87 -18.18 -9.65
N ARG A 16 20.59 -16.86 -9.62
CA ARG A 16 19.67 -16.26 -8.62
C ARG A 16 18.26 -16.20 -9.14
N VAL A 17 17.32 -16.73 -8.39
CA VAL A 17 15.87 -16.52 -8.61
C VAL A 17 15.47 -15.27 -7.86
N ALA A 18 15.14 -14.22 -8.61
CA ALA A 18 14.72 -12.94 -8.03
C ALA A 18 13.21 -12.88 -7.78
N VAL A 19 12.41 -13.56 -8.62
CA VAL A 19 10.97 -13.73 -8.49
C VAL A 19 10.64 -15.17 -8.86
N ASP A 20 9.85 -15.84 -8.03
CA ASP A 20 9.54 -17.25 -8.13
C ASP A 20 8.02 -17.47 -8.03
N ASP A 21 7.38 -17.78 -9.16
CA ASP A 21 5.97 -18.15 -9.28
C ASP A 21 4.98 -17.13 -8.70
N VAL A 22 5.11 -15.86 -9.05
CA VAL A 22 4.25 -14.78 -8.55
C VAL A 22 3.06 -14.60 -9.48
N SER A 23 1.84 -14.70 -8.91
CA SER A 23 0.58 -14.39 -9.61
C SER A 23 -0.16 -13.30 -8.83
N LEU A 24 -0.61 -12.26 -9.55
CA LEU A 24 -1.39 -11.16 -8.99
C LEU A 24 -2.27 -10.52 -10.07
N GLU A 25 -3.28 -9.80 -9.63
CA GLU A 25 -4.14 -9.00 -10.49
C GLU A 25 -4.36 -7.62 -9.90
N LEU A 26 -4.53 -6.62 -10.76
CA LEU A 26 -4.90 -5.26 -10.38
C LEU A 26 -6.25 -4.91 -10.99
N VAL A 27 -7.09 -4.26 -10.20
CA VAL A 27 -8.41 -3.80 -10.62
C VAL A 27 -8.52 -2.27 -10.55
N PRO A 28 -9.36 -1.63 -11.37
CA PRO A 28 -9.54 -0.18 -11.34
C PRO A 28 -10.09 0.30 -10.00
N GLY A 29 -9.47 1.35 -9.46
CA GLY A 29 -9.90 1.94 -8.20
C GLY A 29 -9.37 1.19 -6.97
N GLU A 30 -8.32 0.39 -7.13
CA GLU A 30 -7.62 -0.32 -6.07
C GLU A 30 -6.21 0.20 -5.88
N ILE A 31 -5.76 0.26 -4.63
CA ILE A 31 -4.36 0.40 -4.26
C ILE A 31 -3.86 -0.95 -3.76
N PHE A 32 -2.98 -1.56 -4.54
CA PHE A 32 -2.34 -2.83 -4.23
C PHE A 32 -0.91 -2.58 -3.73
N ALA A 33 -0.59 -3.01 -2.51
CA ALA A 33 0.76 -2.89 -1.96
C ALA A 33 1.55 -4.19 -2.15
N LEU A 34 2.76 -4.06 -2.67
CA LEU A 34 3.75 -5.14 -2.72
C LEU A 34 4.78 -4.91 -1.61
N LEU A 35 4.58 -5.57 -0.47
CA LEU A 35 5.37 -5.43 0.75
C LEU A 35 6.48 -6.49 0.80
N GLY A 36 7.65 -6.13 1.24
CA GLY A 36 8.75 -7.08 1.46
C GLY A 36 10.08 -6.41 1.75
N PRO A 37 11.06 -7.16 2.27
CA PRO A 37 12.38 -6.60 2.57
C PRO A 37 13.14 -6.23 1.29
N ASN A 38 14.29 -5.58 1.46
CA ASN A 38 15.18 -5.30 0.34
C ASN A 38 15.66 -6.62 -0.28
N GLY A 39 15.62 -6.71 -1.61
CA GLY A 39 15.98 -7.92 -2.34
C GLY A 39 14.87 -8.98 -2.43
N ALA A 40 13.65 -8.72 -1.92
CA ALA A 40 12.50 -9.61 -2.01
C ALA A 40 11.94 -9.81 -3.44
N GLY A 41 12.40 -9.01 -4.41
CA GLY A 41 11.93 -9.10 -5.80
C GLY A 41 10.90 -8.03 -6.20
N LYS A 42 10.55 -7.08 -5.30
CA LYS A 42 9.56 -6.01 -5.55
C LYS A 42 9.81 -5.24 -6.85
N THR A 43 10.95 -4.56 -6.94
CA THR A 43 11.37 -3.80 -8.14
C THR A 43 11.41 -4.68 -9.40
N THR A 44 11.87 -5.92 -9.28
CA THR A 44 11.91 -6.88 -10.40
C THR A 44 10.50 -7.21 -10.87
N THR A 45 9.57 -7.45 -9.96
CA THR A 45 8.16 -7.69 -10.26
C THR A 45 7.56 -6.47 -10.97
N LEU A 46 7.71 -5.25 -10.42
CA LEU A 46 7.20 -4.03 -11.06
C LEU A 46 7.75 -3.86 -12.48
N ARG A 47 9.05 -4.10 -12.68
CA ARG A 47 9.67 -3.99 -14.01
C ARG A 47 9.14 -5.02 -15.01
N MET A 48 8.79 -6.24 -14.55
CA MET A 48 8.12 -7.23 -15.40
C MET A 48 6.70 -6.77 -15.75
N LEU A 49 5.93 -6.28 -14.78
CA LEU A 49 4.59 -5.75 -14.99
C LEU A 49 4.58 -4.56 -15.95
N ALA A 50 5.59 -3.68 -15.86
CA ALA A 50 5.77 -2.54 -16.76
C ALA A 50 6.30 -2.92 -18.16
N GLY A 51 6.61 -4.20 -18.41
CA GLY A 51 7.19 -4.66 -19.67
C GLY A 51 8.66 -4.24 -19.89
N LEU A 52 9.33 -3.71 -18.87
CA LEU A 52 10.72 -3.26 -18.95
C LEU A 52 11.73 -4.42 -18.94
N ILE A 53 11.36 -5.54 -18.32
CA ILE A 53 12.12 -6.78 -18.37
C ILE A 53 11.18 -7.94 -18.69
N LYS A 54 11.65 -8.86 -19.52
CA LYS A 54 10.88 -10.05 -19.87
C LYS A 54 10.96 -11.08 -18.72
N PRO A 55 9.84 -11.69 -18.26
CA PRO A 55 9.90 -12.81 -17.34
C PRO A 55 10.64 -14.00 -17.94
N SER A 56 11.24 -14.83 -17.11
CA SER A 56 11.84 -16.10 -17.52
C SER A 56 10.77 -17.14 -17.83
N SER A 57 9.65 -17.11 -17.09
CA SER A 57 8.41 -17.86 -17.35
C SER A 57 7.21 -17.10 -16.79
N GLY A 58 6.00 -17.47 -17.21
CA GLY A 58 4.77 -16.78 -16.88
C GLY A 58 4.41 -15.70 -17.90
N THR A 59 3.28 -15.04 -17.68
CA THR A 59 2.72 -14.03 -18.59
C THR A 59 2.21 -12.81 -17.84
N VAL A 60 2.26 -11.66 -18.51
CA VAL A 60 1.61 -10.41 -18.07
C VAL A 60 0.63 -10.00 -19.16
N HIS A 61 -0.63 -9.83 -18.79
CA HIS A 61 -1.65 -9.25 -19.64
C HIS A 61 -2.04 -7.87 -19.10
N VAL A 62 -2.11 -6.87 -19.97
CA VAL A 62 -2.38 -5.49 -19.62
C VAL A 62 -3.46 -4.91 -20.50
N GLU A 63 -4.48 -4.33 -19.89
CA GLU A 63 -5.50 -3.54 -20.55
C GLU A 63 -5.37 -2.08 -20.13
N GLY A 64 -4.90 -1.23 -21.05
CA GLY A 64 -4.68 0.19 -20.80
C GLY A 64 -3.21 0.60 -20.81
N ARG A 65 -2.95 1.83 -20.40
CA ARG A 65 -1.61 2.45 -20.38
C ARG A 65 -1.01 2.38 -18.99
N ILE A 66 0.29 2.09 -18.95
CA ILE A 66 1.05 2.01 -17.69
C ILE A 66 1.88 3.28 -17.50
N GLY A 67 1.77 3.90 -16.31
CA GLY A 67 2.74 4.84 -15.77
C GLY A 67 3.65 4.13 -14.76
N PHE A 68 4.97 4.30 -14.88
CA PHE A 68 5.91 3.66 -14.00
C PHE A 68 6.87 4.68 -13.37
N LEU A 69 6.84 4.76 -12.03
CA LEU A 69 7.81 5.48 -11.22
C LEU A 69 8.86 4.52 -10.71
N THR A 70 10.11 4.78 -11.01
CA THR A 70 11.26 4.07 -10.46
C THR A 70 11.65 4.64 -9.09
N GLU A 71 12.29 3.85 -8.23
CA GLU A 71 12.79 4.26 -6.91
C GLU A 71 13.63 5.55 -6.97
N ALA A 72 14.54 5.64 -7.93
CA ALA A 72 15.25 6.89 -8.21
C ALA A 72 14.41 7.77 -9.16
N PRO A 73 14.29 9.08 -8.92
CA PRO A 73 13.51 9.98 -9.79
C PRO A 73 13.91 9.96 -11.27
N GLY A 74 15.17 9.67 -11.59
CA GLY A 74 15.66 9.50 -12.95
C GLY A 74 15.50 10.76 -13.80
N LEU A 75 15.71 11.93 -13.21
CA LEU A 75 15.69 13.21 -13.92
C LEU A 75 17.08 13.55 -14.45
N TRP A 76 17.11 14.23 -15.59
CA TRP A 76 18.36 14.80 -16.12
C TRP A 76 18.68 16.09 -15.39
N ASP A 77 19.69 16.07 -14.53
CA ASP A 77 20.07 17.16 -13.65
C ASP A 77 20.37 18.49 -14.37
N ARG A 78 20.92 18.43 -15.58
CA ARG A 78 21.25 19.60 -16.40
C ARG A 78 20.07 20.24 -17.12
N LEU A 79 18.95 19.52 -17.23
CA LEU A 79 17.73 20.01 -17.86
C LEU A 79 16.84 20.72 -16.84
N THR A 80 16.02 21.65 -17.33
CA THR A 80 14.94 22.23 -16.53
C THR A 80 13.84 21.18 -16.28
N VAL A 81 12.98 21.44 -15.29
CA VAL A 81 11.79 20.61 -15.03
C VAL A 81 10.95 20.46 -16.30
N GLU A 82 10.66 21.58 -16.97
CA GLU A 82 9.90 21.57 -18.22
C GLU A 82 10.55 20.65 -19.27
N ARG A 83 11.85 20.83 -19.53
CA ARG A 83 12.56 20.02 -20.53
C ARG A 83 12.57 18.53 -20.17
N ASN A 84 12.74 18.19 -18.90
CA ASN A 84 12.61 16.81 -18.43
C ASN A 84 11.25 16.21 -18.81
N LEU A 85 10.17 16.94 -18.61
CA LEU A 85 8.82 16.47 -18.87
C LEU A 85 8.46 16.47 -20.36
N ILE A 86 8.87 17.51 -21.11
CA ILE A 86 8.63 17.62 -22.57
C ILE A 86 9.21 16.42 -23.34
N VAL A 87 10.40 15.94 -22.96
CA VAL A 87 10.98 14.74 -23.60
C VAL A 87 10.02 13.55 -23.47
N TYR A 88 9.50 13.29 -22.28
CA TYR A 88 8.58 12.17 -22.05
C TYR A 88 7.21 12.40 -22.71
N ALA A 89 6.69 13.64 -22.68
CA ALA A 89 5.44 13.97 -23.37
C ALA A 89 5.54 13.66 -24.88
N ARG A 90 6.68 13.97 -25.50
CA ARG A 90 6.96 13.65 -26.92
C ARG A 90 7.14 12.14 -27.15
N LEU A 91 7.85 11.44 -26.26
CA LEU A 91 8.02 9.98 -26.34
C LEU A 91 6.68 9.23 -26.26
N HIS A 92 5.72 9.76 -25.47
CA HIS A 92 4.36 9.23 -25.41
C HIS A 92 3.46 9.69 -26.56
N GLY A 93 3.96 10.50 -27.51
CA GLY A 93 3.20 10.96 -28.67
C GLY A 93 2.04 11.90 -28.31
N LEU A 94 2.20 12.71 -27.25
CA LEU A 94 1.14 13.64 -26.86
C LEU A 94 1.03 14.79 -27.87
N ASP A 95 -0.19 15.11 -28.34
CA ASP A 95 -0.43 16.14 -29.36
C ASP A 95 0.04 17.53 -28.94
N ASN A 96 -0.14 17.87 -27.66
CA ASN A 96 0.31 19.16 -27.09
C ASN A 96 1.19 18.92 -25.86
N PRO A 97 2.51 18.64 -26.06
CA PRO A 97 3.42 18.37 -24.96
C PRO A 97 3.52 19.49 -23.93
N ALA A 98 3.47 20.75 -24.35
CA ALA A 98 3.58 21.90 -23.44
C ALA A 98 2.38 21.98 -22.50
N ARG A 99 1.18 21.85 -23.02
CA ARG A 99 -0.05 21.83 -22.22
C ARG A 99 -0.09 20.64 -21.27
N ALA A 100 0.30 19.44 -21.72
CA ALA A 100 0.33 18.28 -20.87
C ALA A 100 1.32 18.43 -19.70
N VAL A 101 2.47 19.11 -19.96
CA VAL A 101 3.44 19.43 -18.92
C VAL A 101 2.87 20.42 -17.92
N ASP A 102 2.19 21.50 -18.38
CA ASP A 102 1.59 22.48 -17.49
C ASP A 102 0.51 21.81 -16.59
N GLU A 103 -0.41 21.05 -17.17
CA GLU A 103 -1.42 20.29 -16.42
C GLU A 103 -0.79 19.32 -15.40
N ALA A 104 0.30 18.66 -15.76
CA ALA A 104 1.00 17.76 -14.84
C ALA A 104 1.72 18.50 -13.71
N LEU A 105 2.32 19.66 -13.98
CA LEU A 105 2.97 20.48 -12.96
C LEU A 105 1.97 21.12 -12.00
N ASP A 106 0.81 21.53 -12.49
CA ASP A 106 -0.27 22.09 -11.68
C ASP A 106 -0.85 21.04 -10.72
N LEU A 107 -0.95 19.78 -11.13
CA LEU A 107 -1.39 18.66 -10.28
C LEU A 107 -0.56 18.51 -9.00
N PHE A 108 0.72 18.91 -9.04
CA PHE A 108 1.69 18.79 -7.95
C PHE A 108 2.05 20.12 -7.30
N ASP A 109 1.42 21.22 -7.71
CA ASP A 109 1.72 22.59 -7.26
C ASP A 109 3.21 22.95 -7.41
N ILE A 110 3.79 22.58 -8.54
CA ILE A 110 5.21 22.84 -8.88
C ILE A 110 5.39 23.65 -10.18
N GLY A 111 4.33 24.26 -10.68
CA GLY A 111 4.39 25.09 -11.89
C GLY A 111 5.38 26.26 -11.80
N ASN A 112 5.55 26.84 -10.60
CA ASN A 112 6.53 27.89 -10.31
C ASN A 112 8.00 27.44 -10.43
N ARG A 113 8.27 26.12 -10.46
CA ARG A 113 9.61 25.51 -10.62
C ARG A 113 9.91 25.07 -12.04
N LYS A 114 9.01 25.33 -12.98
CA LYS A 114 9.06 24.87 -14.37
C LYS A 114 10.43 25.15 -15.05
N GLN A 115 11.04 26.28 -14.77
CA GLN A 115 12.31 26.72 -15.34
C GLN A 115 13.55 26.36 -14.51
N ASP A 116 13.36 25.83 -13.29
CA ASP A 116 14.46 25.42 -12.44
C ASP A 116 15.16 24.19 -13.03
N ARG A 117 16.48 24.10 -12.89
CA ARG A 117 17.22 22.87 -13.25
C ARG A 117 16.91 21.76 -12.23
N ALA A 118 16.78 20.52 -12.70
CA ALA A 118 16.52 19.40 -11.80
C ALA A 118 17.62 19.23 -10.71
N ALA A 119 18.86 19.59 -11.01
CA ALA A 119 19.95 19.59 -10.02
C ALA A 119 19.69 20.48 -8.79
N GLN A 120 18.91 21.54 -8.95
CA GLN A 120 18.64 22.54 -7.89
C GLN A 120 17.45 22.18 -7.01
N LEU A 121 16.71 21.13 -7.35
CA LEU A 121 15.53 20.72 -6.61
C LEU A 121 15.90 19.88 -5.38
N SER A 122 15.13 20.05 -4.30
CA SER A 122 15.15 19.13 -3.16
C SER A 122 14.71 17.72 -3.59
N LYS A 123 15.00 16.72 -2.75
CA LYS A 123 14.59 15.33 -3.03
C LYS A 123 13.07 15.22 -3.21
N GLY A 124 12.27 15.87 -2.35
CA GLY A 124 10.81 15.89 -2.43
C GLY A 124 10.31 16.53 -3.74
N LEU A 125 10.90 17.66 -4.15
CA LEU A 125 10.56 18.28 -5.43
C LEU A 125 10.94 17.42 -6.63
N LYS A 126 12.11 16.75 -6.61
CA LYS A 126 12.50 15.77 -7.65
C LYS A 126 11.48 14.64 -7.75
N GLN A 127 10.98 14.15 -6.61
CA GLN A 127 9.97 13.10 -6.56
C GLN A 127 8.63 13.58 -7.15
N ARG A 128 8.17 14.78 -6.82
CA ARG A 128 6.96 15.37 -7.42
C ARG A 128 7.10 15.51 -8.94
N VAL A 129 8.25 15.96 -9.45
CA VAL A 129 8.51 16.02 -10.90
C VAL A 129 8.50 14.63 -11.54
N ALA A 130 9.07 13.63 -10.88
CA ALA A 130 9.05 12.25 -11.38
C ALA A 130 7.63 11.65 -11.40
N LEU A 131 6.80 11.95 -10.39
CA LEU A 131 5.38 11.60 -10.37
C LEU A 131 4.59 12.32 -11.47
N ALA A 132 4.82 13.63 -11.67
CA ALA A 132 4.23 14.39 -12.77
C ALA A 132 4.58 13.75 -14.13
N ARG A 133 5.84 13.37 -14.33
CA ARG A 133 6.29 12.62 -15.51
C ARG A 133 5.53 11.30 -15.69
N THR A 134 5.35 10.55 -14.62
CA THR A 134 4.67 9.25 -14.63
C THR A 134 3.21 9.38 -15.07
N LEU A 135 2.56 10.50 -14.76
CA LEU A 135 1.15 10.75 -15.03
C LEU A 135 0.87 11.54 -16.32
N LEU A 136 1.90 12.05 -17.03
CA LEU A 136 1.78 12.89 -18.24
C LEU A 136 0.81 12.33 -19.28
N HIS A 137 0.87 11.03 -19.54
CA HIS A 137 0.06 10.36 -20.57
C HIS A 137 -1.24 9.77 -20.03
N ARG A 138 -1.64 10.21 -18.83
CA ARG A 138 -2.88 9.78 -18.15
C ARG A 138 -3.04 8.27 -18.13
N PRO A 139 -2.12 7.53 -17.46
CA PRO A 139 -2.17 6.07 -17.43
C PRO A 139 -3.38 5.56 -16.68
N ASP A 140 -3.86 4.37 -17.07
CA ASP A 140 -4.92 3.64 -16.40
C ASP A 140 -4.38 2.84 -15.20
N ILE A 141 -3.11 2.42 -15.31
CA ILE A 141 -2.37 1.65 -14.31
C ILE A 141 -1.14 2.45 -13.88
N VAL A 142 -0.94 2.62 -12.60
CA VAL A 142 0.20 3.36 -12.03
C VAL A 142 1.01 2.44 -11.14
N LEU A 143 2.25 2.17 -11.53
CA LEU A 143 3.20 1.35 -10.79
C LEU A 143 4.23 2.27 -10.12
N LEU A 144 4.34 2.22 -8.79
CA LEU A 144 5.20 3.11 -8.00
C LEU A 144 6.20 2.29 -7.19
N ASP A 145 7.49 2.42 -7.51
CA ASP A 145 8.56 1.72 -6.80
C ASP A 145 9.10 2.60 -5.67
N GLU A 146 8.82 2.22 -4.40
CA GLU A 146 9.22 2.92 -3.18
C GLU A 146 8.91 4.44 -3.22
N PRO A 147 7.66 4.87 -3.48
CA PRO A 147 7.32 6.25 -3.86
C PRO A 147 7.62 7.29 -2.76
N THR A 148 7.67 6.88 -1.50
CA THR A 148 7.89 7.76 -0.34
C THR A 148 9.28 7.61 0.28
N SER A 149 10.12 6.72 -0.26
CA SER A 149 11.41 6.38 0.33
C SER A 149 12.35 7.57 0.46
N GLY A 150 12.78 7.82 1.72
CA GLY A 150 13.71 8.89 2.06
C GLY A 150 13.18 10.30 1.81
N LEU A 151 11.87 10.48 1.75
CA LEU A 151 11.21 11.78 1.80
C LEU A 151 11.03 12.22 3.25
N ASP A 152 10.95 13.53 3.45
CA ASP A 152 10.48 14.08 4.72
C ASP A 152 8.99 13.78 4.94
N PRO A 153 8.47 13.88 6.18
CA PRO A 153 7.09 13.51 6.51
C PRO A 153 6.03 14.28 5.70
N GLU A 154 6.27 15.56 5.38
CA GLU A 154 5.35 16.38 4.60
C GLU A 154 5.29 15.91 3.16
N SER A 155 6.44 15.78 2.51
CA SER A 155 6.53 15.26 1.13
C SER A 155 5.95 13.84 1.00
N ALA A 156 6.18 12.97 1.99
CA ALA A 156 5.61 11.62 2.01
C ALA A 156 4.08 11.64 2.15
N ARG A 157 3.53 12.59 2.93
CA ARG A 157 2.08 12.80 3.04
C ARG A 157 1.47 13.19 1.70
N ASP A 158 2.07 14.15 1.01
CA ASP A 158 1.57 14.62 -0.28
C ASP A 158 1.55 13.49 -1.33
N VAL A 159 2.58 12.63 -1.32
CA VAL A 159 2.61 11.45 -2.20
C VAL A 159 1.48 10.47 -1.86
N ARG A 160 1.21 10.23 -0.57
CA ARG A 160 0.08 9.36 -0.16
C ARG A 160 -1.28 9.95 -0.56
N GLU A 161 -1.48 11.25 -0.38
CA GLU A 161 -2.71 11.93 -0.81
C GLU A 161 -2.92 11.81 -2.32
N LEU A 162 -1.84 11.93 -3.12
CA LEU A 162 -1.90 11.66 -4.55
C LEU A 162 -2.32 10.20 -4.84
N ILE A 163 -1.72 9.21 -4.19
CA ILE A 163 -2.05 7.79 -4.38
C ILE A 163 -3.53 7.54 -4.11
N LEU A 164 -4.07 8.10 -3.01
CA LEU A 164 -5.49 8.03 -2.68
C LEU A 164 -6.37 8.71 -3.73
N ARG A 165 -5.94 9.85 -4.29
CA ARG A 165 -6.63 10.55 -5.37
C ARG A 165 -6.65 9.71 -6.64
N LEU A 166 -5.55 9.07 -7.04
CA LEU A 166 -5.50 8.20 -8.22
C LEU A 166 -6.50 7.04 -8.09
N ARG A 167 -6.64 6.45 -6.89
CA ARG A 167 -7.67 5.45 -6.58
C ARG A 167 -9.08 6.01 -6.80
N SER A 168 -9.37 7.23 -6.31
CA SER A 168 -10.69 7.85 -6.46
C SER A 168 -11.03 8.15 -7.93
N GLU A 169 -10.01 8.37 -8.78
CA GLU A 169 -10.13 8.50 -10.23
C GLU A 169 -10.28 7.14 -10.95
N ARG A 170 -10.45 6.05 -10.21
CA ARG A 170 -10.59 4.67 -10.69
C ARG A 170 -9.36 4.14 -11.45
N ARG A 171 -8.16 4.65 -11.16
CA ARG A 171 -6.93 4.05 -11.66
C ARG A 171 -6.55 2.84 -10.80
N ALA A 172 -5.94 1.84 -11.44
CA ALA A 172 -5.30 0.75 -10.69
C ALA A 172 -3.91 1.21 -10.24
N VAL A 173 -3.64 1.16 -8.94
CA VAL A 173 -2.35 1.60 -8.39
C VAL A 173 -1.65 0.44 -7.72
N LEU A 174 -0.39 0.17 -8.09
CA LEU A 174 0.48 -0.74 -7.35
C LEU A 174 1.64 0.03 -6.77
N ILE A 175 1.83 -0.06 -5.46
CA ILE A 175 2.98 0.48 -4.76
C ILE A 175 3.89 -0.65 -4.28
N SER A 176 5.20 -0.54 -4.48
CA SER A 176 6.15 -1.35 -3.71
C SER A 176 6.63 -0.56 -2.51
N THR A 177 6.70 -1.21 -1.38
CA THR A 177 7.24 -0.58 -0.18
C THR A 177 7.78 -1.62 0.81
N HIS A 178 8.67 -1.19 1.71
CA HIS A 178 9.05 -1.94 2.90
C HIS A 178 8.48 -1.28 4.17
N ASN A 179 7.73 -0.19 4.02
CA ASN A 179 7.14 0.58 5.11
C ASN A 179 5.70 0.12 5.37
N LEU A 180 5.50 -0.56 6.48
CA LEU A 180 4.21 -1.08 6.93
C LEU A 180 3.18 0.02 7.21
N ASP A 181 3.62 1.15 7.77
CA ASP A 181 2.79 2.31 8.05
C ASP A 181 2.17 2.89 6.75
N GLU A 182 2.91 2.85 5.65
CA GLU A 182 2.40 3.24 4.33
C GLU A 182 1.31 2.29 3.85
N VAL A 183 1.55 0.98 3.98
CA VAL A 183 0.55 -0.04 3.61
C VAL A 183 -0.73 0.14 4.41
N GLU A 184 -0.64 0.32 5.73
CA GLU A 184 -1.81 0.53 6.60
C GLU A 184 -2.64 1.76 6.22
N ARG A 185 -1.99 2.81 5.75
CA ARG A 185 -2.65 4.08 5.43
C ARG A 185 -3.34 4.11 4.07
N VAL A 186 -2.84 3.37 3.08
CA VAL A 186 -3.31 3.54 1.71
C VAL A 186 -3.76 2.26 1.02
N ALA A 187 -3.30 1.07 1.43
CA ALA A 187 -3.52 -0.15 0.67
C ALA A 187 -4.89 -0.78 0.92
N ASP A 188 -5.57 -1.14 -0.16
CA ASP A 188 -6.79 -1.96 -0.11
C ASP A 188 -6.42 -3.45 0.01
N ARG A 189 -5.38 -3.90 -0.71
CA ARG A 189 -4.81 -5.25 -0.63
C ARG A 189 -3.30 -5.20 -0.50
N VAL A 190 -2.74 -6.20 0.15
CA VAL A 190 -1.29 -6.34 0.35
C VAL A 190 -0.84 -7.75 -0.01
N ALA A 191 0.22 -7.81 -0.81
CA ALA A 191 0.98 -9.03 -1.07
C ALA A 191 2.32 -8.95 -0.35
N VAL A 192 2.59 -9.91 0.53
CA VAL A 192 3.90 -10.06 1.18
C VAL A 192 4.79 -10.91 0.29
N LEU A 193 5.91 -10.33 -0.16
CA LEU A 193 6.83 -10.93 -1.11
C LEU A 193 8.18 -11.28 -0.44
N ARG A 194 8.64 -12.52 -0.71
CA ARG A 194 10.00 -12.98 -0.39
C ARG A 194 10.48 -13.92 -1.51
N ALA A 195 10.83 -13.33 -2.66
CA ALA A 195 11.00 -13.96 -3.96
C ALA A 195 9.71 -14.61 -4.49
N ARG A 196 8.89 -15.22 -3.65
CA ARG A 196 7.54 -15.73 -3.91
C ARG A 196 6.51 -15.01 -3.06
N LEU A 197 5.25 -15.15 -3.41
CA LEU A 197 4.16 -14.64 -2.56
C LEU A 197 4.06 -15.51 -1.29
N VAL A 198 4.21 -14.86 -0.13
CA VAL A 198 4.01 -15.47 1.18
C VAL A 198 2.55 -15.36 1.59
N ALA A 199 1.94 -14.20 1.35
CA ALA A 199 0.53 -13.94 1.63
C ALA A 199 0.00 -12.88 0.68
N LEU A 200 -1.30 -12.92 0.39
CA LEU A 200 -2.03 -11.92 -0.38
C LEU A 200 -3.44 -11.83 0.15
N ASP A 201 -3.81 -10.68 0.71
CA ASP A 201 -5.16 -10.39 1.20
C ASP A 201 -5.30 -8.90 1.56
N THR A 202 -6.46 -8.49 2.09
CA THR A 202 -6.58 -7.19 2.75
C THR A 202 -5.78 -7.17 4.06
N PRO A 203 -5.26 -6.02 4.51
CA PRO A 203 -4.58 -5.91 5.80
C PRO A 203 -5.41 -6.47 6.97
N ALA A 204 -6.72 -6.19 6.99
CA ALA A 204 -7.64 -6.68 8.01
C ALA A 204 -7.78 -8.21 7.99
N ALA A 205 -7.91 -8.83 6.80
CA ALA A 205 -8.01 -10.28 6.67
C ALA A 205 -6.73 -10.99 7.12
N LEU A 206 -5.54 -10.43 6.81
CA LEU A 206 -4.27 -10.99 7.28
C LEU A 206 -4.16 -10.93 8.81
N ARG A 207 -4.57 -9.83 9.43
CA ARG A 207 -4.63 -9.73 10.90
C ARG A 207 -5.56 -10.77 11.51
N ALA A 208 -6.81 -10.83 11.02
CA ALA A 208 -7.80 -11.76 11.52
C ALA A 208 -7.35 -13.23 11.41
N ARG A 209 -6.67 -13.58 10.31
CA ARG A 209 -6.16 -14.95 10.07
C ARG A 209 -5.05 -15.36 11.03
N LEU A 210 -4.13 -14.45 11.39
CA LEU A 210 -2.95 -14.76 12.19
C LEU A 210 -3.14 -14.51 13.69
N PHE A 211 -3.98 -13.56 14.07
CA PHE A 211 -4.15 -13.14 15.45
C PHE A 211 -5.58 -13.34 15.98
N GLY A 212 -6.52 -13.67 15.09
CA GLY A 212 -7.95 -13.62 15.39
C GLY A 212 -8.44 -12.18 15.52
N SER A 213 -9.75 -12.01 15.69
CA SER A 213 -10.35 -10.71 15.96
C SER A 213 -10.67 -10.59 17.44
N ARG A 214 -10.35 -9.46 18.04
CA ARG A 214 -10.66 -9.18 19.46
C ARG A 214 -11.32 -7.81 19.59
N VAL A 215 -12.17 -7.67 20.61
CA VAL A 215 -12.74 -6.39 21.03
C VAL A 215 -12.08 -6.00 22.35
N LEU A 216 -11.51 -4.79 22.42
CA LEU A 216 -11.06 -4.17 23.66
C LEU A 216 -12.15 -3.25 24.20
N VAL A 217 -12.55 -3.49 25.43
CA VAL A 217 -13.48 -2.62 26.17
C VAL A 217 -12.77 -2.03 27.36
N ARG A 218 -12.62 -0.71 27.36
CA ARG A 218 -12.09 0.01 28.52
C ARG A 218 -13.23 0.47 29.41
N LEU A 219 -13.11 0.21 30.70
CA LEU A 219 -14.09 0.53 31.75
C LEU A 219 -13.56 1.65 32.65
N ALA A 220 -14.44 2.38 33.30
CA ALA A 220 -14.10 3.38 34.31
C ALA A 220 -13.59 2.74 35.63
N ARG A 221 -13.94 1.49 35.87
CA ARG A 221 -13.62 0.69 37.07
C ARG A 221 -12.87 -0.60 36.69
N PRO A 222 -12.26 -1.32 37.68
CA PRO A 222 -11.55 -2.58 37.39
C PRO A 222 -12.40 -3.56 36.58
N ALA A 223 -11.80 -4.16 35.54
CA ALA A 223 -12.52 -4.98 34.56
C ALA A 223 -12.80 -6.41 35.02
N ALA A 224 -12.02 -6.94 35.96
CA ALA A 224 -12.09 -8.34 36.39
C ALA A 224 -13.49 -8.81 36.77
N PRO A 225 -14.30 -8.06 37.54
CA PRO A 225 -15.66 -8.50 37.91
C PRO A 225 -16.62 -8.64 36.72
N PHE A 226 -16.37 -7.92 35.62
CA PHE A 226 -17.19 -7.91 34.42
C PHE A 226 -16.78 -8.98 33.40
N ALA A 227 -15.60 -9.57 33.52
CA ALA A 227 -15.18 -10.66 32.65
C ALA A 227 -16.15 -11.87 32.75
N ASP A 228 -16.61 -12.20 33.93
CA ASP A 228 -17.49 -13.34 34.14
C ASP A 228 -18.90 -13.17 33.52
N VAL A 229 -19.30 -11.92 33.29
CA VAL A 229 -20.58 -11.60 32.60
C VAL A 229 -20.52 -12.02 31.12
N LEU A 230 -19.34 -11.98 30.52
CA LEU A 230 -19.14 -12.26 29.09
C LEU A 230 -18.72 -13.71 28.81
N LYS A 231 -18.10 -14.41 29.76
CA LYS A 231 -17.63 -15.81 29.60
C LYS A 231 -18.70 -16.79 29.10
N PRO A 232 -20.02 -16.68 29.48
CA PRO A 232 -21.03 -17.59 28.93
C PRO A 232 -21.26 -17.47 27.43
N ALA A 233 -20.98 -16.30 26.86
CA ALA A 233 -21.15 -16.01 25.41
C ALA A 233 -19.85 -16.01 24.59
N PHE A 234 -18.69 -15.86 25.24
CA PHE A 234 -17.41 -15.74 24.60
C PHE A 234 -16.35 -16.64 25.24
N ALA A 235 -15.72 -17.48 24.44
CA ALA A 235 -14.80 -18.53 24.93
C ALA A 235 -13.48 -17.97 25.52
N ASP A 236 -12.98 -16.83 25.03
CA ASP A 236 -11.74 -16.21 25.49
C ASP A 236 -12.00 -14.75 25.86
N VAL A 237 -12.13 -14.50 27.15
CA VAL A 237 -12.30 -13.18 27.77
C VAL A 237 -11.16 -12.98 28.75
N ARG A 238 -10.35 -11.97 28.54
CA ARG A 238 -9.23 -11.58 29.41
C ARG A 238 -9.50 -10.23 30.02
N ALA A 239 -9.14 -10.06 31.28
CA ALA A 239 -9.25 -8.79 32.00
C ALA A 239 -7.86 -8.36 32.46
N ASP A 240 -7.50 -7.12 32.17
CA ASP A 240 -6.28 -6.46 32.62
C ASP A 240 -6.63 -5.05 33.09
N ASP A 241 -6.35 -4.75 34.37
CA ASP A 241 -6.74 -3.52 35.08
C ASP A 241 -8.19 -3.11 34.73
N ARG A 242 -8.36 -2.15 33.85
CA ARG A 242 -9.66 -1.60 33.41
C ARG A 242 -10.06 -2.02 32.00
N THR A 243 -9.36 -2.95 31.39
CA THR A 243 -9.59 -3.38 30.01
C THR A 243 -10.04 -4.82 29.96
N LEU A 244 -11.11 -5.08 29.21
CA LEU A 244 -11.51 -6.41 28.79
C LEU A 244 -11.05 -6.61 27.34
N SER A 245 -10.43 -7.77 27.07
CA SER A 245 -10.09 -8.22 25.72
C SER A 245 -10.88 -9.49 25.41
N ILE A 246 -11.75 -9.43 24.42
CA ILE A 246 -12.71 -10.48 24.10
C ILE A 246 -12.43 -10.99 22.68
N ALA A 247 -12.16 -12.30 22.53
CA ALA A 247 -12.03 -12.93 21.24
C ALA A 247 -13.40 -13.06 20.56
N VAL A 248 -13.48 -12.63 19.30
CA VAL A 248 -14.72 -12.64 18.51
C VAL A 248 -14.43 -13.06 17.08
N SER A 249 -15.43 -13.54 16.37
CA SER A 249 -15.31 -13.84 14.93
C SER A 249 -15.53 -12.60 14.06
N ASP A 250 -16.28 -11.62 14.55
CA ASP A 250 -16.64 -10.39 13.85
C ASP A 250 -16.85 -9.29 14.89
N VAL A 251 -16.03 -8.26 14.83
CA VAL A 251 -16.02 -7.15 15.79
C VAL A 251 -17.30 -6.32 15.69
N GLU A 252 -17.73 -5.97 14.48
CA GLU A 252 -18.88 -5.09 14.27
C GLU A 252 -20.17 -5.76 14.76
N ARG A 253 -20.28 -7.06 14.52
CA ARG A 253 -21.44 -7.86 14.96
C ARG A 253 -21.44 -8.12 16.46
N ALA A 254 -20.27 -8.34 17.06
CA ALA A 254 -20.15 -8.70 18.48
C ALA A 254 -20.20 -7.49 19.42
N ALA A 255 -19.58 -6.35 19.05
CA ALA A 255 -19.41 -5.19 19.91
C ALA A 255 -20.73 -4.66 20.51
N PRO A 256 -21.85 -4.52 19.77
CA PRO A 256 -23.11 -4.06 20.35
C PRO A 256 -23.66 -4.98 21.44
N GLY A 257 -23.50 -6.31 21.28
CA GLY A 257 -23.91 -7.31 22.27
C GLY A 257 -23.05 -7.26 23.52
N ILE A 258 -21.74 -7.13 23.38
CA ILE A 258 -20.79 -6.98 24.48
C ILE A 258 -21.11 -5.73 25.30
N VAL A 259 -21.28 -4.58 24.64
CA VAL A 259 -21.61 -3.32 25.31
C VAL A 259 -22.90 -3.43 26.11
N ARG A 260 -23.95 -4.00 25.50
CA ARG A 260 -25.25 -4.17 26.17
C ARG A 260 -25.14 -5.04 27.41
N ALA A 261 -24.45 -6.17 27.34
CA ALA A 261 -24.25 -7.06 28.47
C ALA A 261 -23.49 -6.38 29.61
N LEU A 262 -22.44 -5.64 29.30
CA LEU A 262 -21.65 -4.90 30.29
C LEU A 262 -22.45 -3.79 30.98
N VAL A 263 -23.17 -2.98 30.21
CA VAL A 263 -24.01 -1.90 30.73
C VAL A 263 -25.14 -2.46 31.62
N GLN A 264 -25.77 -3.57 31.23
CA GLN A 264 -26.81 -4.25 32.05
C GLN A 264 -26.21 -4.79 33.35
N ALA A 265 -24.95 -5.17 33.37
CA ALA A 265 -24.22 -5.57 34.57
C ALA A 265 -23.71 -4.40 35.42
N GLY A 266 -24.02 -3.15 35.05
CA GLY A 266 -23.61 -1.94 35.75
C GLY A 266 -22.19 -1.48 35.48
N ALA A 267 -21.59 -1.87 34.34
CA ALA A 267 -20.30 -1.38 33.92
C ALA A 267 -20.41 0.01 33.28
N ASP A 268 -19.48 0.90 33.64
CA ASP A 268 -19.31 2.20 33.02
C ASP A 268 -18.29 2.04 31.85
N VAL A 269 -18.80 1.90 30.63
CA VAL A 269 -17.98 1.70 29.41
C VAL A 269 -17.41 3.05 28.97
N VAL A 270 -16.09 3.14 28.88
CA VAL A 270 -15.35 4.35 28.43
C VAL A 270 -15.07 4.31 26.93
N SER A 271 -14.66 3.16 26.42
CA SER A 271 -14.40 3.00 25.00
C SER A 271 -14.52 1.53 24.58
N VAL A 272 -14.88 1.33 23.32
CA VAL A 272 -14.90 0.01 22.66
C VAL A 272 -14.17 0.16 21.34
N VAL A 273 -13.12 -0.63 21.15
CA VAL A 273 -12.29 -0.61 19.92
C VAL A 273 -11.98 -2.03 19.48
N ALA A 274 -11.73 -2.21 18.19
CA ALA A 274 -11.12 -3.43 17.70
C ALA A 274 -9.68 -3.52 18.25
N ASP A 275 -9.29 -4.71 18.74
CA ASP A 275 -7.90 -5.02 19.05
C ASP A 275 -7.24 -5.53 17.76
N GLU A 276 -6.67 -4.61 17.03
CA GLU A 276 -6.00 -4.92 15.79
C GLU A 276 -4.49 -5.07 16.05
N ALA A 277 -3.97 -6.26 15.88
CA ALA A 277 -2.53 -6.47 15.91
C ALA A 277 -1.85 -5.54 14.89
N PRO A 278 -0.75 -4.86 15.24
CA PRO A 278 0.02 -4.08 14.29
C PRO A 278 0.38 -4.91 13.06
N LEU A 279 0.33 -4.31 11.88
CA LEU A 279 0.70 -5.02 10.64
C LEU A 279 2.15 -5.51 10.69
N GLU A 280 2.99 -4.90 11.53
CA GLU A 280 4.36 -5.33 11.79
C GLU A 280 4.42 -6.74 12.39
N GLU A 281 3.58 -7.06 13.36
CA GLU A 281 3.51 -8.40 13.95
C GLU A 281 3.01 -9.43 12.93
N VAL A 282 2.00 -9.06 12.13
CA VAL A 282 1.51 -9.88 11.01
C VAL A 282 2.65 -10.20 10.04
N TYR A 283 3.39 -9.17 9.64
CA TYR A 283 4.48 -9.29 8.71
C TYR A 283 5.61 -10.17 9.24
N LEU A 284 6.02 -10.00 10.50
CA LEU A 284 7.07 -10.80 11.13
C LEU A 284 6.68 -12.29 11.17
N ARG A 285 5.45 -12.61 11.60
CA ARG A 285 4.95 -14.00 11.61
C ARG A 285 4.94 -14.64 10.23
N LEU A 286 4.50 -13.88 9.22
CA LEU A 286 4.50 -14.38 7.83
C LEU A 286 5.91 -14.66 7.31
N LEU A 287 6.92 -13.90 7.73
CA LEU A 287 8.31 -14.13 7.33
C LEU A 287 8.98 -15.28 8.08
N GLU A 288 8.59 -15.55 9.32
CA GLU A 288 9.11 -16.66 10.13
C GLU A 288 8.59 -18.02 9.66
N GLY A 289 7.59 -18.05 8.78
CA GLY A 289 7.07 -19.28 8.21
C GLY A 289 5.99 -19.96 9.05
N GLU A 290 5.42 -19.27 10.03
CA GLU A 290 4.18 -19.65 10.68
C GLU A 290 3.02 -19.44 9.68
N SER A 291 2.86 -20.38 8.75
CA SER A 291 1.59 -20.54 8.03
C SER A 291 0.54 -21.06 9.01
N PRO A 292 -0.69 -20.53 8.93
CA PRO A 292 -1.79 -20.97 9.78
C PRO A 292 -2.14 -22.43 9.54
#